data_e53cff1f147b745ad76429230b47b496
#
_entry.id   e53cff1f147b745ad76429230b47b496
#
_cell.length_a   1.000
_cell.length_b   1.000
_cell.length_c   1.000
_cell.angle_alpha   90.00
_cell.angle_beta   90.00
_cell.angle_gamma   90.00
#
_symmetry.space_group_name_H-M   'P 1'
#
loop_
_entity.id
_entity.type
_entity.pdbx_description
1 polymer ?
#
loop_
_entity_poly.entity_id
_entity_poly.type
_entity_poly.pdbx_seq_one_letter_code
_entity_poly.pdbx_strand_id
1 'polypeptide(L)'
;LQILRLIFRGILGIFKFINSYFKALIFLLILFFIFAPNGKMKEPNLARIDITGTIVDTSEILDELEKARADSNIKGVLLYIDSPGGALSPSVELAMAVKRLKESKKVLAYAAGNMASGSYYAGVNADAIIANPGAFIGSIGVIMQGANIENLAKNLGVSEQVVKAGEFKEAGTFMRSWSKQERESLQGLVNDAYMLFVSDVAEARNLDIEKKDEWANARVFLAHNALKMGLIDSLGSYIDAQNELAKMSLIDEPVWQEKPQLEKIMEKFTKQGINSLFNAFFETKLR
;
A
#
# COMPACT_ATOMS: atom_id res chain seq x y z
N LEU A 1 -27.20 39.05 4.65
CA LEU A 1 -28.62 38.78 4.87
C LEU A 1 -29.39 38.49 3.58
N GLN A 2 -29.15 39.21 2.46
CA GLN A 2 -29.83 38.97 1.16
C GLN A 2 -29.48 37.61 0.57
N ILE A 3 -28.21 37.19 0.61
CA ILE A 3 -27.76 35.88 0.07
C ILE A 3 -28.39 34.71 0.85
N LEU A 4 -28.46 34.80 2.20
CA LEU A 4 -29.12 33.79 3.01
C LEU A 4 -30.62 33.65 2.68
N ARG A 5 -31.31 34.78 2.41
CA ARG A 5 -32.73 34.78 2.01
C ARG A 5 -32.92 34.15 0.62
N LEU A 6 -31.97 34.35 -0.30
CA LEU A 6 -32.02 33.74 -1.64
C LEU A 6 -31.85 32.22 -1.55
N ILE A 7 -30.86 31.75 -0.75
CA ILE A 7 -30.63 30.31 -0.50
C ILE A 7 -31.86 29.69 0.17
N PHE A 8 -32.43 30.34 1.18
CA PHE A 8 -33.59 29.81 1.88
C PHE A 8 -34.85 29.76 0.99
N ARG A 9 -35.05 30.76 0.11
CA ARG A 9 -36.10 30.71 -0.90
C ARG A 9 -35.92 29.60 -1.92
N GLY A 10 -34.69 29.33 -2.36
CA GLY A 10 -34.34 28.20 -3.23
C GLY A 10 -34.68 26.86 -2.60
N ILE A 11 -34.28 26.65 -1.36
CA ILE A 11 -34.56 25.43 -0.58
C ILE A 11 -36.10 25.23 -0.43
N LEU A 12 -36.83 26.27 -0.04
CA LEU A 12 -38.29 26.22 0.07
C LEU A 12 -38.97 25.93 -1.28
N GLY A 13 -38.43 26.46 -2.40
CA GLY A 13 -38.87 26.15 -3.74
C GLY A 13 -38.71 24.66 -4.09
N ILE A 14 -37.57 24.07 -3.75
CA ILE A 14 -37.30 22.64 -3.95
C ILE A 14 -38.29 21.79 -3.13
N PHE A 15 -38.50 22.14 -1.85
CA PHE A 15 -39.45 21.42 -1.00
C PHE A 15 -40.89 21.49 -1.55
N LYS A 16 -41.32 22.66 -2.02
CA LYS A 16 -42.63 22.83 -2.65
C LYS A 16 -42.76 22.00 -3.95
N PHE A 17 -41.72 22.00 -4.79
CA PHE A 17 -41.67 21.22 -6.00
C PHE A 17 -41.75 19.69 -5.69
N ILE A 18 -40.94 19.20 -4.75
CA ILE A 18 -40.96 17.80 -4.33
C ILE A 18 -42.37 17.43 -3.81
N ASN A 19 -42.96 18.24 -2.94
CA ASN A 19 -44.26 17.96 -2.36
C ASN A 19 -45.38 17.97 -3.42
N SER A 20 -45.32 18.91 -4.38
CA SER A 20 -46.34 19.03 -5.45
C SER A 20 -46.25 17.87 -6.45
N TYR A 21 -45.07 17.36 -6.74
CA TYR A 21 -44.82 16.31 -7.72
C TYR A 21 -44.47 14.96 -7.14
N PHE A 22 -44.60 14.79 -5.81
CA PHE A 22 -44.19 13.61 -5.10
C PHE A 22 -44.69 12.29 -5.73
N LYS A 23 -45.98 12.22 -6.09
CA LYS A 23 -46.55 11.04 -6.73
C LYS A 23 -45.96 10.79 -8.11
N ALA A 24 -45.71 11.83 -8.88
CA ALA A 24 -45.09 11.73 -10.20
C ALA A 24 -43.62 11.33 -10.10
N LEU A 25 -42.89 11.87 -9.14
CA LEU A 25 -41.51 11.50 -8.88
C LEU A 25 -41.37 10.04 -8.43
N ILE A 26 -42.25 9.55 -7.54
CA ILE A 26 -42.30 8.13 -7.18
C ILE A 26 -42.67 7.27 -8.39
N PHE A 27 -43.61 7.66 -9.18
CA PHE A 27 -43.98 6.93 -10.38
C PHE A 27 -42.81 6.84 -11.39
N LEU A 28 -42.10 7.93 -11.62
CA LEU A 28 -40.90 7.97 -12.45
C LEU A 28 -39.77 7.12 -11.85
N LEU A 29 -39.62 7.12 -10.54
CA LEU A 29 -38.65 6.28 -9.84
C LEU A 29 -38.99 4.78 -10.04
N ILE A 30 -40.24 4.41 -9.89
CA ILE A 30 -40.72 3.05 -10.13
C ILE A 30 -40.50 2.65 -11.61
N LEU A 31 -40.86 3.54 -12.56
CA LEU A 31 -40.59 3.31 -13.98
C LEU A 31 -39.07 3.16 -14.23
N PHE A 32 -38.25 4.00 -13.62
CA PHE A 32 -36.80 3.88 -13.71
C PHE A 32 -36.29 2.51 -13.24
N PHE A 33 -36.81 1.99 -12.11
CA PHE A 33 -36.43 0.65 -11.62
C PHE A 33 -36.99 -0.49 -12.47
N ILE A 34 -38.18 -0.30 -13.10
CA ILE A 34 -38.80 -1.30 -14.01
C ILE A 34 -38.07 -1.33 -15.35
N PHE A 35 -37.69 -0.17 -15.87
CA PHE A 35 -37.05 -0.03 -17.19
C PHE A 35 -35.55 0.21 -17.13
N ALA A 36 -34.96 0.32 -15.89
CA ALA A 36 -33.52 0.32 -15.75
C ALA A 36 -32.98 -0.97 -16.40
N PRO A 37 -32.03 -0.87 -17.31
CA PRO A 37 -31.50 -2.05 -17.95
C PRO A 37 -30.93 -2.95 -16.85
N ASN A 38 -31.62 -4.06 -16.56
CA ASN A 38 -31.11 -5.18 -15.80
C ASN A 38 -30.03 -5.86 -16.64
N GLY A 39 -29.02 -5.12 -17.07
CA GLY A 39 -27.79 -5.72 -17.53
C GLY A 39 -27.25 -6.51 -16.35
N LYS A 40 -27.20 -7.84 -16.47
CA LYS A 40 -26.39 -8.65 -15.54
C LYS A 40 -24.99 -8.04 -15.62
N MET A 41 -24.63 -7.23 -14.63
CA MET A 41 -23.23 -6.80 -14.50
C MET A 41 -22.45 -8.09 -14.42
N LYS A 42 -21.51 -8.30 -15.35
CA LYS A 42 -20.62 -9.45 -15.30
C LYS A 42 -19.95 -9.41 -13.93
N GLU A 43 -19.99 -10.52 -13.22
CA GLU A 43 -19.34 -10.61 -11.92
C GLU A 43 -17.82 -10.43 -12.10
N PRO A 44 -17.16 -9.68 -11.21
CA PRO A 44 -15.73 -9.47 -11.30
C PRO A 44 -15.00 -10.81 -11.19
N ASN A 45 -13.97 -10.97 -12.01
CA ASN A 45 -13.13 -12.17 -12.02
C ASN A 45 -11.65 -11.87 -11.75
N LEU A 46 -11.28 -10.59 -11.74
CA LEU A 46 -9.98 -10.09 -11.34
C LEU A 46 -10.15 -8.99 -10.29
N ALA A 47 -9.23 -8.96 -9.32
CA ALA A 47 -9.16 -7.91 -8.31
C ALA A 47 -7.85 -7.14 -8.41
N ARG A 48 -7.87 -5.87 -8.02
CA ARG A 48 -6.69 -5.06 -7.80
C ARG A 48 -6.64 -4.65 -6.33
N ILE A 49 -5.48 -4.86 -5.71
CA ILE A 49 -5.21 -4.45 -4.33
C ILE A 49 -4.01 -3.51 -4.34
N ASP A 50 -4.16 -2.35 -3.70
CA ASP A 50 -3.17 -1.29 -3.73
C ASP A 50 -2.30 -1.35 -2.46
N ILE A 51 -0.97 -1.45 -2.63
CA ILE A 51 0.02 -1.31 -1.55
C ILE A 51 0.77 -0.01 -1.80
N THR A 52 0.31 1.09 -1.19
CA THR A 52 0.81 2.44 -1.45
C THR A 52 1.22 3.15 -0.16
N GLY A 53 2.22 4.04 -0.27
CA GLY A 53 2.73 4.80 0.86
C GLY A 53 3.53 3.94 1.86
N THR A 54 3.77 4.47 3.06
CA THR A 54 4.56 3.78 4.09
C THR A 54 3.74 2.70 4.78
N ILE A 55 4.28 1.49 4.88
CA ILE A 55 3.63 0.34 5.51
C ILE A 55 3.78 0.45 7.04
N VAL A 56 2.72 0.87 7.72
CA VAL A 56 2.65 0.97 9.19
C VAL A 56 1.45 0.23 9.77
N ASP A 57 0.31 0.26 9.07
CA ASP A 57 -0.89 -0.50 9.35
C ASP A 57 -1.33 -1.18 8.06
N THR A 58 -1.64 -2.46 8.16
CA THR A 58 -1.97 -3.31 7.02
C THR A 58 -3.36 -3.94 7.12
N SER A 59 -4.14 -3.57 8.13
CA SER A 59 -5.42 -4.19 8.44
C SER A 59 -6.39 -4.17 7.25
N GLU A 60 -6.51 -3.03 6.57
CA GLU A 60 -7.38 -2.89 5.40
C GLU A 60 -6.89 -3.75 4.22
N ILE A 61 -5.58 -3.75 3.96
CA ILE A 61 -4.98 -4.52 2.86
C ILE A 61 -5.13 -6.03 3.13
N LEU A 62 -4.93 -6.46 4.39
CA LEU A 62 -5.12 -7.86 4.79
C LEU A 62 -6.58 -8.31 4.60
N ASP A 63 -7.53 -7.46 4.95
CA ASP A 63 -8.96 -7.70 4.73
C ASP A 63 -9.29 -7.81 3.23
N GLU A 64 -8.71 -6.95 2.39
CA GLU A 64 -8.89 -7.02 0.93
C GLU A 64 -8.30 -8.31 0.35
N LEU A 65 -7.09 -8.71 0.78
CA LEU A 65 -6.45 -9.96 0.36
C LEU A 65 -7.29 -11.17 0.75
N GLU A 66 -7.84 -11.18 1.98
CA GLU A 66 -8.66 -12.28 2.46
C GLU A 66 -10.03 -12.34 1.76
N LYS A 67 -10.67 -11.19 1.49
CA LYS A 67 -11.89 -11.11 0.68
C LYS A 67 -11.66 -11.65 -0.72
N ALA A 68 -10.58 -11.22 -1.39
CA ALA A 68 -10.23 -11.74 -2.71
C ALA A 68 -9.92 -13.23 -2.70
N ARG A 69 -9.29 -13.74 -1.65
CA ARG A 69 -9.01 -15.17 -1.45
C ARG A 69 -10.29 -15.97 -1.31
N ALA A 70 -11.25 -15.49 -0.51
CA ALA A 70 -12.50 -16.16 -0.21
C ALA A 70 -13.52 -16.11 -1.37
N ASP A 71 -13.46 -15.09 -2.23
CA ASP A 71 -14.37 -14.94 -3.36
C ASP A 71 -14.03 -15.95 -4.48
N SER A 72 -14.93 -16.89 -4.72
CA SER A 72 -14.77 -17.92 -5.75
C SER A 72 -14.78 -17.37 -7.18
N ASN A 73 -15.33 -16.19 -7.42
CA ASN A 73 -15.39 -15.54 -8.72
C ASN A 73 -14.03 -14.94 -9.10
N ILE A 74 -13.31 -14.39 -8.14
CA ILE A 74 -11.96 -13.85 -8.35
C ILE A 74 -10.97 -14.99 -8.65
N LYS A 75 -10.32 -14.92 -9.81
CA LYS A 75 -9.33 -15.91 -10.28
C LYS A 75 -7.90 -15.38 -10.20
N GLY A 76 -7.73 -14.07 -10.27
CA GLY A 76 -6.43 -13.43 -10.20
C GLY A 76 -6.47 -12.11 -9.45
N VAL A 77 -5.35 -11.78 -8.79
CA VAL A 77 -5.17 -10.56 -8.01
C VAL A 77 -3.92 -9.82 -8.47
N LEU A 78 -4.09 -8.56 -8.85
CA LEU A 78 -3.01 -7.64 -9.15
C LEU A 78 -2.67 -6.83 -7.90
N LEU A 79 -1.47 -7.01 -7.37
CA LEU A 79 -0.92 -6.14 -6.34
C LEU A 79 -0.30 -4.92 -7.03
N TYR A 80 -0.93 -3.76 -6.93
CA TYR A 80 -0.38 -2.51 -7.42
C TYR A 80 0.49 -1.88 -6.32
N ILE A 81 1.81 -1.84 -6.54
CA ILE A 81 2.77 -1.46 -5.51
C ILE A 81 3.44 -0.14 -5.88
N ASP A 82 3.26 0.87 -5.01
CA ASP A 82 4.01 2.11 -5.01
C ASP A 82 4.28 2.54 -3.55
N SER A 83 5.25 1.87 -2.93
CA SER A 83 5.55 2.00 -1.52
C SER A 83 7.05 1.87 -1.25
N PRO A 84 7.63 2.73 -0.42
CA PRO A 84 9.03 2.64 0.01
C PRO A 84 9.26 1.52 1.06
N GLY A 85 8.22 0.78 1.43
CA GLY A 85 8.24 -0.15 2.55
C GLY A 85 7.78 0.49 3.86
N GLY A 86 8.21 -0.05 4.99
CA GLY A 86 7.78 0.44 6.30
C GLY A 86 8.22 -0.47 7.45
N ALA A 87 7.35 -0.62 8.45
CA ALA A 87 7.62 -1.42 9.62
C ALA A 87 7.76 -2.92 9.27
N LEU A 88 8.66 -3.61 9.97
CA LEU A 88 8.99 -5.01 9.72
C LEU A 88 7.75 -5.92 9.86
N SER A 89 7.11 -5.90 11.02
CA SER A 89 6.00 -6.81 11.33
C SER A 89 4.81 -6.70 10.36
N PRO A 90 4.29 -5.50 10.03
CA PRO A 90 3.26 -5.34 9.00
C PRO A 90 3.71 -5.84 7.62
N SER A 91 4.98 -5.65 7.25
CA SER A 91 5.51 -6.12 5.96
C SER A 91 5.59 -7.65 5.88
N VAL A 92 5.99 -8.30 6.97
CA VAL A 92 5.99 -9.77 7.09
C VAL A 92 4.55 -10.31 7.02
N GLU A 93 3.61 -9.67 7.69
CA GLU A 93 2.19 -10.06 7.67
C GLU A 93 1.60 -10.02 6.25
N LEU A 94 1.91 -8.94 5.50
CA LEU A 94 1.54 -8.85 4.08
C LEU A 94 2.18 -9.96 3.25
N ALA A 95 3.47 -10.24 3.44
CA ALA A 95 4.16 -11.30 2.71
C ALA A 95 3.51 -12.66 2.95
N MET A 96 3.15 -12.96 4.21
CA MET A 96 2.44 -14.18 4.57
C MET A 96 1.04 -14.24 3.95
N ALA A 97 0.31 -13.12 3.93
CA ALA A 97 -1.01 -13.03 3.31
C ALA A 97 -0.96 -13.24 1.79
N VAL A 98 0.03 -12.65 1.11
CA VAL A 98 0.28 -12.86 -0.33
C VAL A 98 0.64 -14.31 -0.62
N LYS A 99 1.48 -14.94 0.21
CA LYS A 99 1.84 -16.36 0.09
C LYS A 99 0.58 -17.26 0.22
N ARG A 100 -0.30 -17.00 1.19
CA ARG A 100 -1.59 -17.71 1.33
C ARG A 100 -2.53 -17.48 0.14
N LEU A 101 -2.61 -16.24 -0.36
CA LEU A 101 -3.44 -15.92 -1.52
C LEU A 101 -3.01 -16.69 -2.76
N LYS A 102 -1.70 -16.77 -3.00
CA LYS A 102 -1.10 -17.51 -4.13
C LYS A 102 -1.45 -19.00 -4.15
N GLU A 103 -1.73 -19.62 -3.01
CA GLU A 103 -2.13 -21.03 -2.95
C GLU A 103 -3.46 -21.32 -3.68
N SER A 104 -4.32 -20.30 -3.83
CA SER A 104 -5.65 -20.46 -4.41
C SER A 104 -5.97 -19.55 -5.58
N LYS A 105 -5.21 -18.48 -5.80
CA LYS A 105 -5.42 -17.47 -6.84
C LYS A 105 -4.11 -17.19 -7.56
N LYS A 106 -4.19 -16.71 -8.81
CA LYS A 106 -3.02 -16.15 -9.47
C LYS A 106 -2.74 -14.76 -8.94
N VAL A 107 -1.49 -14.50 -8.56
CA VAL A 107 -1.07 -13.21 -7.98
C VAL A 107 0.06 -12.63 -8.83
N LEU A 108 -0.14 -11.41 -9.31
CA LEU A 108 0.87 -10.66 -10.02
C LEU A 108 1.17 -9.36 -9.27
N ALA A 109 2.43 -9.10 -8.96
CA ALA A 109 2.86 -7.83 -8.40
C ALA A 109 3.30 -6.89 -9.53
N TYR A 110 2.75 -5.67 -9.55
CA TYR A 110 3.16 -4.60 -10.45
C TYR A 110 3.83 -3.48 -9.67
N ALA A 111 5.11 -3.30 -9.89
CA ALA A 111 5.87 -2.18 -9.33
C ALA A 111 5.61 -0.93 -10.18
N ALA A 112 4.74 -0.04 -9.70
CA ALA A 112 4.33 1.17 -10.42
C ALA A 112 5.34 2.32 -10.26
N GLY A 113 5.92 2.47 -9.07
CA GLY A 113 6.92 3.47 -8.73
C GLY A 113 7.98 2.87 -7.80
N ASN A 114 7.69 2.79 -6.51
CA ASN A 114 8.58 2.18 -5.54
C ASN A 114 8.05 0.79 -5.14
N MET A 115 8.87 -0.23 -5.25
CA MET A 115 8.67 -1.54 -4.65
C MET A 115 9.96 -1.89 -3.91
N ALA A 116 10.10 -1.32 -2.71
CA ALA A 116 11.35 -1.32 -1.96
C ALA A 116 11.13 -1.72 -0.49
N SER A 117 12.15 -2.35 0.12
CA SER A 117 12.13 -2.77 1.52
C SER A 117 10.88 -3.61 1.83
N GLY A 118 10.09 -3.25 2.83
CA GLY A 118 8.88 -3.98 3.22
C GLY A 118 7.85 -4.20 2.11
N SER A 119 7.75 -3.31 1.11
CA SER A 119 6.83 -3.51 -0.01
C SER A 119 7.36 -4.53 -1.03
N TYR A 120 8.69 -4.60 -1.20
CA TYR A 120 9.30 -5.69 -1.96
C TYR A 120 9.09 -7.02 -1.22
N TYR A 121 9.25 -7.04 0.11
CA TYR A 121 8.98 -8.21 0.93
C TYR A 121 7.53 -8.69 0.81
N ALA A 122 6.56 -7.76 0.83
CA ALA A 122 5.16 -8.10 0.64
C ALA A 122 4.90 -8.77 -0.73
N GLY A 123 5.44 -8.21 -1.80
CA GLY A 123 5.14 -8.64 -3.17
C GLY A 123 6.03 -9.74 -3.73
N VAL A 124 7.15 -10.08 -3.07
CA VAL A 124 8.12 -11.06 -3.60
C VAL A 124 7.55 -12.48 -3.77
N ASN A 125 6.51 -12.80 -2.99
CA ASN A 125 5.82 -14.10 -3.07
C ASN A 125 4.78 -14.20 -4.20
N ALA A 126 4.53 -13.14 -4.99
CA ALA A 126 3.66 -13.21 -6.15
C ALA A 126 4.13 -14.28 -7.17
N ASP A 127 3.24 -14.74 -8.06
CA ASP A 127 3.61 -15.66 -9.14
C ASP A 127 4.54 -14.99 -10.17
N ALA A 128 4.37 -13.68 -10.39
CA ALA A 128 5.23 -12.88 -11.24
C ALA A 128 5.31 -11.43 -10.73
N ILE A 129 6.43 -10.77 -11.02
CA ILE A 129 6.66 -9.36 -10.72
C ILE A 129 6.98 -8.62 -12.01
N ILE A 130 6.09 -7.72 -12.41
CA ILE A 130 6.30 -6.81 -13.54
C ILE A 130 6.58 -5.42 -12.99
N ALA A 131 7.61 -4.75 -13.50
CA ALA A 131 7.94 -3.41 -13.05
C ALA A 131 7.87 -2.39 -14.19
N ASN A 132 7.33 -1.20 -13.88
CA ASN A 132 7.53 -0.04 -14.70
C ASN A 132 9.04 0.19 -14.90
N PRO A 133 9.54 0.48 -16.12
CA PRO A 133 10.96 0.69 -16.37
C PRO A 133 11.62 1.75 -15.48
N GLY A 134 10.84 2.74 -15.01
CA GLY A 134 11.27 3.78 -14.07
C GLY A 134 11.13 3.43 -12.59
N ALA A 135 10.65 2.24 -12.25
CA ALA A 135 10.43 1.84 -10.87
C ALA A 135 11.75 1.58 -10.11
N PHE A 136 11.70 1.83 -8.81
CA PHE A 136 12.79 1.54 -7.87
C PHE A 136 12.47 0.25 -7.10
N ILE A 137 13.38 -0.73 -7.16
CA ILE A 137 13.19 -2.08 -6.66
C ILE A 137 14.29 -2.42 -5.65
N GLY A 138 13.97 -3.27 -4.68
CA GLY A 138 14.97 -3.85 -3.77
C GLY A 138 14.98 -3.18 -2.41
N SER A 139 16.06 -2.48 -2.02
CA SER A 139 16.25 -2.01 -0.63
C SER A 139 16.05 -3.16 0.38
N ILE A 140 16.56 -4.36 0.04
CA ILE A 140 16.49 -5.54 0.89
C ILE A 140 17.46 -5.33 2.03
N GLY A 141 16.94 -4.85 3.15
CA GLY A 141 17.72 -4.47 4.32
C GLY A 141 16.81 -4.06 5.48
N VAL A 142 17.40 -3.99 6.68
CA VAL A 142 16.72 -3.61 7.91
C VAL A 142 17.52 -2.52 8.61
N ILE A 143 16.83 -1.51 9.10
CA ILE A 143 17.43 -0.41 9.84
C ILE A 143 16.67 -0.20 11.16
N MET A 144 17.41 0.04 12.23
CA MET A 144 16.89 0.60 13.46
C MET A 144 17.64 1.89 13.74
N GLN A 145 16.94 3.00 13.76
CA GLN A 145 17.53 4.31 14.03
C GLN A 145 16.73 5.05 15.10
N GLY A 146 17.43 5.78 15.95
CA GLY A 146 16.87 6.66 16.95
C GLY A 146 17.68 7.94 17.04
N ALA A 147 16.99 9.06 17.31
CA ALA A 147 17.67 10.31 17.61
C ALA A 147 18.33 10.21 18.99
N ASN A 148 19.49 10.85 19.18
CA ASN A 148 20.07 11.07 20.50
C ASN A 148 19.92 12.56 20.83
N ILE A 149 19.11 12.87 21.82
CA ILE A 149 18.85 14.24 22.28
C ILE A 149 19.51 14.57 23.63
N GLU A 150 20.43 13.75 24.09
CA GLU A 150 21.11 13.89 25.39
C GLU A 150 21.65 15.31 25.61
N ASN A 151 22.41 15.85 24.65
CA ASN A 151 22.97 17.18 24.76
C ASN A 151 21.92 18.30 24.71
N LEU A 152 20.88 18.12 23.91
CA LEU A 152 19.76 19.07 23.85
C LEU A 152 19.02 19.10 25.19
N ALA A 153 18.72 17.94 25.78
CA ALA A 153 18.06 17.84 27.06
C ALA A 153 18.89 18.50 28.17
N LYS A 154 20.20 18.23 28.23
CA LYS A 154 21.12 18.89 29.19
C LYS A 154 21.11 20.42 29.05
N ASN A 155 21.14 20.94 27.82
CA ASN A 155 21.14 22.37 27.57
C ASN A 155 19.82 23.05 28.00
N LEU A 156 18.71 22.30 27.97
CA LEU A 156 17.39 22.76 28.44
C LEU A 156 17.16 22.50 29.93
N GLY A 157 18.12 21.93 30.66
CA GLY A 157 17.98 21.58 32.08
C GLY A 157 16.99 20.41 32.33
N VAL A 158 16.76 19.58 31.30
CA VAL A 158 15.90 18.38 31.39
C VAL A 158 16.75 17.16 31.64
N SER A 159 16.36 16.36 32.63
CA SER A 159 16.98 15.05 32.92
C SER A 159 15.92 13.96 33.07
N GLU A 160 16.27 12.77 32.67
CA GLU A 160 15.42 11.58 32.81
C GLU A 160 15.75 10.87 34.15
N GLN A 161 14.73 10.40 34.85
CA GLN A 161 14.85 9.55 36.01
C GLN A 161 14.25 8.19 35.74
N VAL A 162 15.09 7.15 35.63
CA VAL A 162 14.67 5.82 35.22
C VAL A 162 14.82 4.84 36.37
N VAL A 163 13.73 4.11 36.65
CA VAL A 163 13.76 2.90 37.49
C VAL A 163 13.35 1.72 36.62
N LYS A 164 14.21 0.75 36.46
CA LYS A 164 14.00 -0.36 35.55
C LYS A 164 14.36 -1.73 36.18
N ALA A 165 13.70 -2.76 35.72
CA ALA A 165 14.05 -4.14 35.95
C ALA A 165 14.37 -4.79 34.58
N GLY A 166 15.54 -5.47 34.52
CA GLY A 166 16.11 -5.99 33.27
C GLY A 166 17.12 -5.03 32.65
N GLU A 167 18.29 -5.54 32.32
CA GLU A 167 19.45 -4.75 31.86
C GLU A 167 19.11 -3.94 30.58
N PHE A 168 18.47 -4.56 29.62
CA PHE A 168 18.19 -3.99 28.30
C PHE A 168 16.84 -3.28 28.19
N LYS A 169 16.11 -3.06 29.32
CA LYS A 169 14.74 -2.47 29.26
C LYS A 169 14.72 -1.05 28.70
N GLU A 170 15.84 -0.37 28.71
CA GLU A 170 16.01 1.00 28.23
C GLU A 170 16.80 1.07 26.91
N ALA A 171 17.17 -0.07 26.34
CA ALA A 171 17.85 -0.12 25.06
C ALA A 171 17.01 0.54 23.97
N GLY A 172 17.62 1.44 23.19
CA GLY A 172 16.90 2.24 22.20
C GLY A 172 16.45 3.61 22.71
N THR A 173 16.70 3.99 23.98
CA THR A 173 16.38 5.34 24.49
C THR A 173 17.02 6.44 23.65
N PHE A 174 16.33 7.57 23.54
CA PHE A 174 16.82 8.77 22.86
C PHE A 174 17.45 9.79 23.84
N MET A 175 17.32 9.56 25.16
CA MET A 175 17.76 10.50 26.18
C MET A 175 19.25 10.42 26.51
N ARG A 176 19.94 9.36 26.08
CA ARG A 176 21.37 9.16 26.24
C ARG A 176 21.95 8.29 25.14
N SER A 177 23.27 8.27 25.05
CA SER A 177 23.97 7.32 24.19
C SER A 177 23.75 5.89 24.65
N TRP A 178 23.54 4.97 23.71
CA TRP A 178 23.42 3.54 24.00
C TRP A 178 24.76 2.96 24.45
N SER A 179 24.73 2.11 25.44
CA SER A 179 25.90 1.35 25.86
C SER A 179 26.37 0.39 24.76
N LYS A 180 27.56 -0.15 24.89
CA LYS A 180 28.08 -1.15 23.94
C LYS A 180 27.19 -2.40 23.92
N GLN A 181 26.79 -2.88 25.09
CA GLN A 181 25.92 -4.06 25.22
C GLN A 181 24.53 -3.83 24.61
N GLU A 182 23.94 -2.65 24.86
CA GLU A 182 22.65 -2.28 24.22
C GLU A 182 22.76 -2.24 22.71
N ARG A 183 23.84 -1.63 22.19
CA ARG A 183 24.07 -1.58 20.73
C ARG A 183 24.28 -2.97 20.15
N GLU A 184 25.02 -3.83 20.77
CA GLU A 184 25.23 -5.22 20.34
C GLU A 184 23.93 -6.02 20.34
N SER A 185 23.09 -5.85 21.36
CA SER A 185 21.77 -6.48 21.45
C SER A 185 20.83 -6.01 20.32
N LEU A 186 20.76 -4.69 20.09
CA LEU A 186 19.93 -4.13 19.02
C LEU A 186 20.45 -4.52 17.62
N GLN A 187 21.79 -4.59 17.45
CA GLN A 187 22.39 -5.07 16.20
C GLN A 187 22.05 -6.54 15.94
N GLY A 188 22.00 -7.37 16.99
CA GLY A 188 21.53 -8.75 16.87
C GLY A 188 20.13 -8.83 16.31
N LEU A 189 19.16 -8.07 16.84
CA LEU A 189 17.80 -8.01 16.33
C LEU A 189 17.73 -7.55 14.86
N VAL A 190 18.52 -6.56 14.48
CA VAL A 190 18.60 -6.07 13.09
C VAL A 190 19.16 -7.16 12.17
N ASN A 191 20.20 -7.89 12.61
CA ASN A 191 20.78 -8.97 11.83
C ASN A 191 19.79 -10.14 11.64
N ASP A 192 19.07 -10.52 12.70
CA ASP A 192 18.07 -11.59 12.63
C ASP A 192 16.93 -11.22 11.67
N ALA A 193 16.41 -9.99 11.77
CA ALA A 193 15.38 -9.47 10.87
C ALA A 193 15.88 -9.38 9.42
N TYR A 194 17.14 -8.98 9.22
CA TYR A 194 17.76 -8.95 7.89
C TYR A 194 17.88 -10.35 7.29
N MET A 195 18.34 -11.32 8.07
CA MET A 195 18.46 -12.70 7.60
C MET A 195 17.11 -13.35 7.29
N LEU A 196 16.06 -13.04 8.06
CA LEU A 196 14.69 -13.44 7.76
C LEU A 196 14.29 -12.93 6.36
N PHE A 197 14.46 -11.64 6.11
CA PHE A 197 14.12 -11.03 4.82
C PHE A 197 14.92 -11.62 3.66
N VAL A 198 16.25 -11.74 3.84
CA VAL A 198 17.16 -12.32 2.82
C VAL A 198 16.78 -13.75 2.48
N SER A 199 16.51 -14.58 3.49
CA SER A 199 16.17 -15.99 3.29
C SER A 199 14.87 -16.15 2.50
N ASP A 200 13.84 -15.38 2.85
CA ASP A 200 12.54 -15.41 2.17
C ASP A 200 12.64 -14.93 0.71
N VAL A 201 13.46 -13.90 0.45
CA VAL A 201 13.72 -13.43 -0.92
C VAL A 201 14.50 -14.48 -1.72
N ALA A 202 15.55 -15.06 -1.12
CA ALA A 202 16.34 -16.10 -1.76
C ALA A 202 15.47 -17.31 -2.16
N GLU A 203 14.58 -17.75 -1.26
CA GLU A 203 13.60 -18.80 -1.54
C GLU A 203 12.63 -18.41 -2.66
N ALA A 204 11.98 -17.25 -2.53
CA ALA A 204 10.94 -16.82 -3.46
C ALA A 204 11.47 -16.55 -4.89
N ARG A 205 12.71 -16.08 -5.02
CA ARG A 205 13.35 -15.71 -6.28
C ARG A 205 14.39 -16.72 -6.78
N ASN A 206 14.60 -17.83 -6.05
CA ASN A 206 15.62 -18.83 -6.33
C ASN A 206 17.02 -18.22 -6.51
N LEU A 207 17.39 -17.32 -5.59
CA LEU A 207 18.67 -16.63 -5.58
C LEU A 207 19.66 -17.32 -4.67
N ASP A 208 20.94 -17.27 -5.03
CA ASP A 208 22.03 -17.79 -4.21
C ASP A 208 22.25 -16.90 -2.99
N ILE A 209 21.97 -17.43 -1.79
CA ILE A 209 22.10 -16.71 -0.53
C ILE A 209 23.55 -16.34 -0.20
N GLU A 210 24.52 -17.12 -0.69
CA GLU A 210 25.95 -16.82 -0.51
C GLU A 210 26.37 -15.56 -1.29
N LYS A 211 25.58 -15.19 -2.31
CA LYS A 211 25.76 -13.96 -3.09
C LYS A 211 24.86 -12.81 -2.65
N LYS A 212 24.27 -12.89 -1.46
CA LYS A 212 23.34 -11.88 -0.95
C LYS A 212 23.88 -10.44 -1.03
N ASP A 213 25.18 -10.23 -0.90
CA ASP A 213 25.80 -8.92 -0.98
C ASP A 213 25.67 -8.25 -2.37
N GLU A 214 25.36 -9.03 -3.42
CA GLU A 214 25.11 -8.51 -4.74
C GLU A 214 23.69 -7.92 -4.87
N TRP A 215 22.70 -8.54 -4.22
CA TRP A 215 21.28 -8.23 -4.41
C TRP A 215 20.55 -7.80 -3.11
N ALA A 216 21.11 -7.99 -1.91
CA ALA A 216 20.46 -7.79 -0.61
C ALA A 216 21.27 -6.93 0.37
N ASN A 217 22.05 -5.95 -0.06
CA ASN A 217 22.77 -5.03 0.82
C ASN A 217 22.09 -3.66 0.96
N ALA A 218 20.77 -3.64 1.02
CA ALA A 218 19.91 -2.46 1.11
C ALA A 218 20.02 -1.49 -0.08
N ARG A 219 20.66 -1.87 -1.19
CA ARG A 219 20.68 -1.06 -2.40
C ARG A 219 19.31 -1.02 -3.06
N VAL A 220 18.98 0.14 -3.62
CA VAL A 220 17.84 0.33 -4.52
C VAL A 220 18.33 0.22 -5.95
N PHE A 221 17.61 -0.51 -6.77
CA PHE A 221 17.92 -0.73 -8.17
C PHE A 221 16.83 -0.11 -9.06
N LEU A 222 17.22 0.49 -10.16
CA LEU A 222 16.26 0.76 -11.22
C LEU A 222 15.77 -0.59 -11.80
N ALA A 223 14.52 -0.66 -12.21
CA ALA A 223 13.86 -1.91 -12.64
C ALA A 223 14.69 -2.75 -13.64
N HIS A 224 15.39 -2.09 -14.58
CA HIS A 224 16.26 -2.79 -15.52
C HIS A 224 17.41 -3.58 -14.86
N ASN A 225 17.99 -3.02 -13.80
CA ASN A 225 19.06 -3.72 -13.06
C ASN A 225 18.47 -4.78 -12.12
N ALA A 226 17.30 -4.54 -11.53
CA ALA A 226 16.59 -5.52 -10.73
C ALA A 226 16.22 -6.77 -11.56
N LEU A 227 15.83 -6.59 -12.82
CA LEU A 227 15.58 -7.69 -13.77
C LEU A 227 16.83 -8.54 -13.99
N LYS A 228 17.99 -7.91 -14.21
CA LYS A 228 19.26 -8.65 -14.41
C LYS A 228 19.69 -9.46 -13.18
N MET A 229 19.29 -9.00 -11.99
CA MET A 229 19.56 -9.67 -10.71
C MET A 229 18.54 -10.75 -10.36
N GLY A 230 17.49 -10.93 -11.17
CA GLY A 230 16.43 -11.88 -10.88
C GLY A 230 15.44 -11.42 -9.81
N LEU A 231 15.49 -10.15 -9.39
CA LEU A 231 14.57 -9.59 -8.38
C LEU A 231 13.15 -9.37 -8.91
N ILE A 232 12.99 -9.25 -10.23
CA ILE A 232 11.71 -9.15 -10.95
C ILE A 232 11.74 -10.03 -12.20
N ASP A 233 10.57 -10.26 -12.82
CA ASP A 233 10.44 -11.17 -13.95
C ASP A 233 10.44 -10.46 -15.31
N SER A 234 9.88 -9.23 -15.37
CA SER A 234 9.85 -8.46 -16.61
C SER A 234 9.65 -6.97 -16.37
N LEU A 235 9.89 -6.20 -17.44
CA LEU A 235 9.54 -4.78 -17.51
C LEU A 235 8.25 -4.63 -18.30
N GLY A 236 7.36 -3.73 -17.87
CA GLY A 236 6.10 -3.49 -18.57
C GLY A 236 5.33 -2.33 -17.99
N SER A 237 4.30 -1.92 -18.72
CA SER A 237 3.32 -0.96 -18.26
C SER A 237 2.27 -1.61 -17.35
N TYR A 238 1.43 -0.79 -16.72
CA TYR A 238 0.28 -1.26 -15.95
C TYR A 238 -0.69 -2.12 -16.79
N ILE A 239 -0.88 -1.75 -18.06
CA ILE A 239 -1.74 -2.51 -18.98
C ILE A 239 -1.12 -3.88 -19.30
N ASP A 240 0.21 -3.95 -19.46
CA ASP A 240 0.90 -5.22 -19.69
C ASP A 240 0.72 -6.16 -18.48
N ALA A 241 0.81 -5.61 -17.25
CA ALA A 241 0.56 -6.37 -16.03
C ALA A 241 -0.88 -6.88 -15.92
N GLN A 242 -1.87 -6.07 -16.31
CA GLN A 242 -3.28 -6.49 -16.36
C GLN A 242 -3.51 -7.62 -17.37
N ASN A 243 -2.96 -7.50 -18.56
CA ASN A 243 -3.06 -8.51 -19.60
C ASN A 243 -2.37 -9.81 -19.20
N GLU A 244 -1.19 -9.72 -18.59
CA GLU A 244 -0.46 -10.91 -18.14
C GLU A 244 -1.23 -11.62 -17.01
N LEU A 245 -1.80 -10.89 -16.05
CA LEU A 245 -2.63 -11.50 -15.01
C LEU A 245 -3.86 -12.20 -15.60
N ALA A 246 -4.56 -11.58 -16.56
CA ALA A 246 -5.71 -12.22 -17.22
C ALA A 246 -5.31 -13.53 -17.89
N LYS A 247 -4.18 -13.54 -18.60
CA LYS A 247 -3.61 -14.71 -19.23
C LYS A 247 -3.22 -15.79 -18.21
N MET A 248 -2.50 -15.42 -17.15
CA MET A 248 -2.12 -16.34 -16.07
C MET A 248 -3.33 -16.97 -15.38
N SER A 249 -4.44 -16.21 -15.29
CA SER A 249 -5.70 -16.62 -14.66
C SER A 249 -6.64 -17.37 -15.63
N LEU A 250 -6.24 -17.57 -16.89
CA LEU A 250 -7.02 -18.20 -17.96
C LEU A 250 -8.38 -17.49 -18.18
N ILE A 251 -8.37 -16.15 -18.20
CA ILE A 251 -9.56 -15.32 -18.37
C ILE A 251 -9.51 -14.63 -19.73
N ASP A 252 -10.46 -14.96 -20.61
CA ASP A 252 -10.60 -14.34 -21.93
C ASP A 252 -11.30 -12.95 -21.85
N GLU A 253 -12.24 -12.81 -20.93
CA GLU A 253 -12.99 -11.57 -20.72
C GLU A 253 -12.75 -11.04 -19.29
N PRO A 254 -11.72 -10.23 -19.07
CA PRO A 254 -11.39 -9.69 -17.75
C PRO A 254 -12.44 -8.67 -17.29
N VAL A 255 -13.00 -8.91 -16.12
CA VAL A 255 -13.90 -8.00 -15.40
C VAL A 255 -13.27 -7.67 -14.06
N TRP A 256 -12.80 -6.43 -13.96
CA TRP A 256 -12.11 -5.97 -12.74
C TRP A 256 -13.10 -5.62 -11.63
N GLN A 257 -12.77 -6.00 -10.41
CA GLN A 257 -13.50 -5.55 -9.23
C GLN A 257 -13.34 -4.03 -9.09
N GLU A 258 -14.46 -3.34 -9.07
CA GLU A 258 -14.47 -1.89 -8.86
C GLU A 258 -14.60 -1.56 -7.37
N LYS A 259 -13.82 -0.58 -6.92
CA LYS A 259 -14.01 0.00 -5.58
C LYS A 259 -15.41 0.60 -5.46
N PRO A 260 -16.04 0.55 -4.27
CA PRO A 260 -17.33 1.19 -4.02
C PRO A 260 -17.33 2.66 -4.45
N GLN A 261 -18.46 3.13 -5.02
CA GLN A 261 -18.57 4.51 -5.53
C GLN A 261 -18.26 5.57 -4.47
N LEU A 262 -18.65 5.30 -3.21
CA LEU A 262 -18.38 6.22 -2.10
C LEU A 262 -16.87 6.33 -1.83
N GLU A 263 -16.15 5.23 -1.86
CA GLU A 263 -14.69 5.17 -1.67
C GLU A 263 -13.96 5.92 -2.80
N LYS A 264 -14.37 5.71 -4.06
CA LYS A 264 -13.84 6.47 -5.22
C LYS A 264 -14.03 7.99 -5.05
N ILE A 265 -15.19 8.40 -4.52
CA ILE A 265 -15.50 9.81 -4.25
C ILE A 265 -14.60 10.34 -3.13
N MET A 266 -14.45 9.61 -2.03
CA MET A 266 -13.61 9.99 -0.88
C MET A 266 -12.13 10.09 -1.28
N GLU A 267 -11.59 9.11 -2.02
CA GLU A 267 -10.23 9.17 -2.55
C GLU A 267 -10.01 10.40 -3.43
N LYS A 268 -10.98 10.72 -4.29
CA LYS A 268 -10.90 11.89 -5.17
C LYS A 268 -10.86 13.20 -4.38
N PHE A 269 -11.68 13.33 -3.34
CA PHE A 269 -11.66 14.49 -2.46
C PHE A 269 -10.36 14.61 -1.68
N THR A 270 -9.85 13.51 -1.14
CA THR A 270 -8.59 13.49 -0.39
C THR A 270 -7.40 13.85 -1.29
N LYS A 271 -7.30 13.26 -2.48
CA LYS A 271 -6.24 13.59 -3.45
C LYS A 271 -6.32 15.05 -3.92
N GLN A 272 -7.53 15.57 -4.18
CA GLN A 272 -7.71 16.98 -4.56
C GLN A 272 -7.36 17.93 -3.40
N GLY A 273 -7.73 17.59 -2.17
CA GLY A 273 -7.39 18.36 -0.98
C GLY A 273 -5.88 18.44 -0.75
N ILE A 274 -5.18 17.29 -0.84
CA ILE A 274 -3.72 17.22 -0.69
C ILE A 274 -3.03 18.00 -1.81
N ASN A 275 -3.44 17.82 -3.07
CA ASN A 275 -2.86 18.55 -4.20
C ASN A 275 -3.11 20.07 -4.09
N SER A 276 -4.29 20.49 -3.61
CA SER A 276 -4.60 21.90 -3.41
C SER A 276 -3.74 22.52 -2.31
N LEU A 277 -3.54 21.78 -1.20
CA LEU A 277 -2.64 22.21 -0.13
C LEU A 277 -1.19 22.26 -0.61
N PHE A 278 -0.73 21.23 -1.31
CA PHE A 278 0.62 21.19 -1.86
C PHE A 278 0.88 22.38 -2.82
N ASN A 279 -0.03 22.64 -3.76
CA ASN A 279 0.07 23.78 -4.67
C ASN A 279 0.02 25.11 -3.92
N ALA A 280 -0.86 25.25 -2.92
CA ALA A 280 -0.93 26.47 -2.11
C ALA A 280 0.37 26.73 -1.31
N PHE A 281 1.07 25.68 -0.85
CA PHE A 281 2.31 25.83 -0.09
C PHE A 281 3.55 26.00 -0.99
N PHE A 282 3.58 25.42 -2.18
CA PHE A 282 4.76 25.40 -3.04
C PHE A 282 4.70 26.37 -4.21
N GLU A 283 3.53 26.69 -4.78
CA GLU A 283 3.41 27.72 -5.83
C GLU A 283 3.61 29.15 -5.31
N THR A 284 3.43 29.41 -4.02
CA THR A 284 3.67 30.75 -3.42
C THR A 284 5.15 31.10 -3.26
N LYS A 285 6.08 30.22 -3.56
CA LYS A 285 7.54 30.48 -3.44
C LYS A 285 8.28 30.73 -4.75
N LEU A 286 7.59 30.79 -5.87
CA LEU A 286 8.19 31.00 -7.20
C LEU A 286 7.70 32.29 -7.87
N ARG A 287 7.35 33.35 -7.10
CA ARG A 287 7.16 34.71 -7.59
C ARG A 287 8.12 35.67 -6.94
#